data_e36e697824e1584c6e378b2d33d119ee
#
_entry.id   e36e697824e1584c6e378b2d33d119ee
#
_cell.length_a   1.000
_cell.length_b   1.000
_cell.length_c   1.000
_cell.angle_alpha   90.00
_cell.angle_beta   90.00
_cell.angle_gamma   90.00
#
_symmetry.space_group_name_H-M   'P 1'
#
loop_
_entity.id
_entity.type
_entity.pdbx_description
1 polymer ?
#
loop_
_entity_poly.entity_id
_entity_poly.type
_entity_poly.pdbx_seq_one_letter_code
_entity_poly.pdbx_strand_id
1 'polypeptide(L)'
;MKKLIAITAVLALLFSCTSKKDRGELVGAKGKKWYPEKPYGMTLIPGGSFIMGKTDDDFVAVNDAPTRTVTVRSFYMDETEITNAEYRQFVEWVRDSTIRLKLAILADEVGATPGDGGIGEFAFVDQVNEEMTPWEQYNYDNYYGMGEDFYAGRKINRDVDLFTDTAEYPDEYYSEVMDSMYIPAEEAYNGQRTIDVSKLKFQYTYMDIQAAARAKGQRRKDFIKKEEVNIYPDTTVWIKDFNYSYNEPMHNDYFWHEAYGDYPVVGVNWKQAKAFCAWRTLYKNAYQKSKKRPY
;
A
#
# COMPACT_ATOMS: atom_id res chain seq x y z
N MET A 1 -13.43 -73.02 13.49
CA MET A 1 -12.39 -72.03 13.82
C MET A 1 -11.42 -71.76 12.67
N LYS A 2 -10.78 -72.78 12.05
CA LYS A 2 -9.79 -72.55 10.96
C LYS A 2 -10.35 -71.81 9.73
N LYS A 3 -11.61 -72.06 9.34
CA LYS A 3 -12.27 -71.36 8.20
C LYS A 3 -12.62 -69.91 8.51
N LEU A 4 -12.91 -69.57 9.77
CA LEU A 4 -13.20 -68.19 10.20
C LEU A 4 -11.93 -67.33 10.18
N ILE A 5 -10.82 -67.89 10.61
CA ILE A 5 -9.51 -67.22 10.60
C ILE A 5 -9.05 -66.95 9.15
N ALA A 6 -9.30 -67.88 8.24
CA ALA A 6 -8.95 -67.67 6.83
C ALA A 6 -9.79 -66.57 6.18
N ILE A 7 -11.08 -66.45 6.51
CA ILE A 7 -11.95 -65.39 6.00
C ILE A 7 -11.54 -64.01 6.55
N THR A 8 -11.23 -63.94 7.83
CA THR A 8 -10.71 -62.66 8.43
C THR A 8 -9.37 -62.24 7.85
N ALA A 9 -8.46 -63.19 7.58
CA ALA A 9 -7.17 -62.87 6.95
C ALA A 9 -7.36 -62.38 5.48
N VAL A 10 -8.27 -62.97 4.73
CA VAL A 10 -8.59 -62.50 3.36
C VAL A 10 -9.26 -61.11 3.39
N LEU A 11 -10.19 -60.85 4.34
CA LEU A 11 -10.77 -59.54 4.51
C LEU A 11 -9.73 -58.47 4.88
N ALA A 12 -8.77 -58.77 5.76
CA ALA A 12 -7.69 -57.88 6.14
C ALA A 12 -6.77 -57.50 4.96
N LEU A 13 -6.57 -58.46 4.03
CA LEU A 13 -5.78 -58.20 2.81
C LEU A 13 -6.50 -57.28 1.81
N LEU A 14 -7.84 -57.26 1.80
CA LEU A 14 -8.61 -56.40 0.92
C LEU A 14 -8.66 -54.95 1.39
N PHE A 15 -8.42 -54.67 2.67
CA PHE A 15 -8.32 -53.31 3.22
C PHE A 15 -6.93 -52.70 3.15
N SER A 16 -5.92 -53.47 2.71
CA SER A 16 -4.51 -53.02 2.68
C SER A 16 -4.15 -52.14 1.48
N CYS A 17 -5.07 -51.84 0.54
CA CYS A 17 -4.73 -51.13 -0.70
C CYS A 17 -5.35 -49.75 -0.86
N THR A 18 -5.39 -48.93 0.16
CA THR A 18 -5.75 -47.51 -0.01
C THR A 18 -4.76 -46.55 0.60
N SER A 19 -3.46 -46.87 0.53
CA SER A 19 -2.51 -45.74 0.60
C SER A 19 -2.57 -45.02 -0.75
N LYS A 20 -3.25 -43.91 -0.81
CA LYS A 20 -3.01 -42.92 -1.87
C LYS A 20 -1.54 -42.54 -1.77
N LYS A 21 -0.68 -43.25 -2.47
CA LYS A 21 0.70 -42.84 -2.69
C LYS A 21 0.63 -41.57 -3.52
N ASP A 22 0.92 -40.45 -2.93
CA ASP A 22 1.20 -39.22 -3.66
C ASP A 22 2.40 -39.54 -4.59
N ARG A 23 2.09 -39.84 -5.85
CA ARG A 23 3.07 -40.20 -6.87
C ARG A 23 3.79 -38.94 -7.35
N GLY A 24 4.64 -38.37 -6.51
CA GLY A 24 5.49 -37.23 -6.90
C GLY A 24 4.72 -35.94 -7.16
N GLU A 25 3.49 -35.79 -6.72
CA GLU A 25 2.86 -34.47 -6.63
C GLU A 25 3.59 -33.65 -5.58
N LEU A 26 3.89 -32.40 -5.90
CA LEU A 26 4.34 -31.41 -4.92
C LEU A 26 3.37 -31.49 -3.75
N VAL A 27 3.88 -31.95 -2.60
CA VAL A 27 3.12 -32.06 -1.36
C VAL A 27 2.89 -30.63 -0.87
N GLY A 28 1.96 -29.93 -1.50
CA GLY A 28 1.42 -28.69 -0.97
C GLY A 28 0.55 -29.00 0.24
N ALA A 29 0.33 -28.04 1.09
CA ALA A 29 -0.56 -28.17 2.22
C ALA A 29 -1.92 -28.75 1.76
N LYS A 30 -2.35 -29.88 2.36
CA LYS A 30 -3.68 -30.45 2.10
C LYS A 30 -4.73 -29.47 2.61
N GLY A 31 -5.31 -28.67 1.72
CA GLY A 31 -6.31 -27.69 2.04
C GLY A 31 -7.23 -27.42 0.87
N LYS A 32 -8.37 -26.80 1.12
CA LYS A 32 -9.21 -26.27 0.05
C LYS A 32 -8.38 -25.28 -0.76
N LYS A 33 -8.45 -25.39 -2.11
CA LYS A 33 -7.85 -24.37 -2.97
C LYS A 33 -8.40 -23.01 -2.54
N TRP A 34 -7.49 -22.13 -2.11
CA TRP A 34 -7.85 -20.77 -1.76
C TRP A 34 -7.67 -19.89 -2.98
N TYR A 35 -8.65 -19.08 -3.25
CA TYR A 35 -8.60 -18.04 -4.26
C TYR A 35 -8.74 -16.70 -3.55
N PRO A 36 -7.88 -15.71 -3.83
CA PRO A 36 -8.05 -14.39 -3.27
C PRO A 36 -9.39 -13.80 -3.66
N GLU A 37 -10.04 -13.11 -2.75
CA GLU A 37 -11.27 -12.38 -3.04
C GLU A 37 -10.98 -11.31 -4.11
N LYS A 38 -11.85 -11.23 -5.13
CA LYS A 38 -11.76 -10.22 -6.20
C LYS A 38 -11.66 -8.83 -5.54
N PRO A 39 -10.59 -8.04 -5.82
CA PRO A 39 -10.52 -6.68 -5.32
C PRO A 39 -11.66 -5.83 -5.91
N TYR A 40 -12.16 -4.89 -5.11
CA TYR A 40 -13.20 -3.99 -5.57
C TYR A 40 -12.71 -3.14 -6.75
N GLY A 41 -13.56 -2.95 -7.76
CA GLY A 41 -13.24 -2.19 -8.98
C GLY A 41 -12.23 -2.84 -9.93
N MET A 42 -11.75 -4.07 -9.64
CA MET A 42 -10.79 -4.75 -10.50
C MET A 42 -11.41 -5.92 -11.24
N THR A 43 -10.90 -6.23 -12.43
CA THR A 43 -11.22 -7.45 -13.17
C THR A 43 -10.01 -8.36 -13.30
N LEU A 44 -10.28 -9.67 -13.37
CA LEU A 44 -9.21 -10.65 -13.57
C LEU A 44 -8.87 -10.74 -15.06
N ILE A 45 -7.64 -10.36 -15.39
CA ILE A 45 -7.08 -10.54 -16.72
C ILE A 45 -6.45 -11.94 -16.78
N PRO A 46 -6.93 -12.83 -17.65
CA PRO A 46 -6.35 -14.16 -17.80
C PRO A 46 -4.91 -14.08 -18.31
N GLY A 47 -4.08 -15.00 -17.86
CA GLY A 47 -2.71 -15.13 -18.39
C GLY A 47 -2.70 -15.53 -19.84
N GLY A 48 -1.73 -15.04 -20.58
CA GLY A 48 -1.60 -15.32 -22.02
C GLY A 48 -0.31 -14.77 -22.61
N SER A 49 -0.14 -14.98 -23.89
CA SER A 49 0.96 -14.46 -24.65
C SER A 49 0.45 -13.50 -25.73
N PHE A 50 1.15 -12.40 -25.93
CA PHE A 50 0.86 -11.42 -26.98
C PHE A 50 2.15 -10.91 -27.62
N ILE A 51 2.02 -10.30 -28.78
CA ILE A 51 3.13 -9.67 -29.49
C ILE A 51 3.20 -8.21 -29.07
N MET A 52 4.34 -7.80 -28.52
CA MET A 52 4.62 -6.43 -28.10
C MET A 52 5.70 -5.83 -28.99
N GLY A 53 5.52 -4.59 -29.40
CA GLY A 53 6.43 -3.86 -30.27
C GLY A 53 5.72 -3.29 -31.49
N LYS A 54 6.47 -2.58 -32.34
CA LYS A 54 5.96 -2.03 -33.60
C LYS A 54 5.78 -3.16 -34.62
N THR A 55 4.67 -3.11 -35.34
CA THR A 55 4.38 -4.00 -36.46
C THR A 55 5.08 -3.52 -37.72
N ASP A 56 5.05 -4.35 -38.77
CA ASP A 56 5.64 -4.05 -40.12
C ASP A 56 5.00 -2.82 -40.77
N ASP A 57 3.88 -2.31 -40.26
CA ASP A 57 3.21 -1.09 -40.71
C ASP A 57 3.88 0.22 -40.21
N ASP A 58 5.00 0.15 -39.52
CA ASP A 58 5.77 1.33 -39.14
C ASP A 58 6.44 1.98 -40.33
N PHE A 59 5.75 2.91 -40.99
CA PHE A 59 6.19 3.65 -42.15
C PHE A 59 7.54 4.35 -41.98
N VAL A 60 7.95 4.65 -40.75
CA VAL A 60 9.20 5.36 -40.45
C VAL A 60 10.37 4.38 -40.27
N ALA A 61 10.10 3.09 -40.13
CA ALA A 61 11.06 1.98 -40.06
C ALA A 61 12.29 2.25 -39.16
N VAL A 62 12.07 2.90 -38.01
CA VAL A 62 13.16 3.28 -37.09
C VAL A 62 13.72 2.06 -36.33
N ASN A 63 13.04 0.90 -36.37
CA ASN A 63 13.43 -0.36 -35.72
C ASN A 63 13.82 -0.24 -34.21
N ASP A 64 13.34 0.80 -33.54
CA ASP A 64 13.62 1.07 -32.15
C ASP A 64 12.80 0.18 -31.17
N ALA A 65 11.75 -0.46 -31.67
CA ALA A 65 10.86 -1.33 -30.88
C ALA A 65 10.53 -2.64 -31.65
N PRO A 66 11.49 -3.55 -31.86
CA PRO A 66 11.24 -4.80 -32.59
C PRO A 66 10.16 -5.64 -31.88
N THR A 67 9.34 -6.31 -32.64
CA THR A 67 8.27 -7.18 -32.14
C THR A 67 8.86 -8.36 -31.37
N ARG A 68 8.28 -8.66 -30.22
CA ARG A 68 8.61 -9.82 -29.39
C ARG A 68 7.37 -10.43 -28.77
N THR A 69 7.34 -11.74 -28.63
CA THR A 69 6.30 -12.43 -27.89
C THR A 69 6.56 -12.31 -26.38
N VAL A 70 5.59 -11.78 -25.65
CA VAL A 70 5.65 -11.64 -24.19
C VAL A 70 4.55 -12.49 -23.55
N THR A 71 4.92 -13.29 -22.56
CA THR A 71 3.97 -14.09 -21.77
C THR A 71 3.74 -13.42 -20.43
N VAL A 72 2.49 -13.13 -20.10
CA VAL A 72 2.08 -12.51 -18.85
C VAL A 72 1.24 -13.49 -18.04
N ARG A 73 1.44 -13.53 -16.74
CA ARG A 73 0.59 -14.30 -15.82
C ARG A 73 -0.74 -13.59 -15.63
N SER A 74 -1.77 -14.34 -15.18
CA SER A 74 -3.03 -13.72 -14.79
C SER A 74 -2.84 -12.73 -13.64
N PHE A 75 -3.52 -11.60 -13.71
CA PHE A 75 -3.45 -10.52 -12.71
C PHE A 75 -4.79 -9.77 -12.63
N TYR A 76 -4.97 -9.02 -11.55
CA TYR A 76 -6.09 -8.11 -11.43
C TYR A 76 -5.69 -6.72 -11.93
N MET A 77 -6.60 -6.08 -12.66
CA MET A 77 -6.42 -4.73 -13.16
C MET A 77 -7.70 -3.94 -12.89
N ASP A 78 -7.58 -2.66 -12.60
CA ASP A 78 -8.73 -1.78 -12.46
C ASP A 78 -9.52 -1.73 -13.76
N GLU A 79 -10.86 -1.72 -13.66
CA GLU A 79 -11.76 -1.67 -14.82
C GLU A 79 -11.80 -0.28 -15.46
N THR A 80 -11.49 0.74 -14.66
CA THR A 80 -11.45 2.16 -15.04
C THR A 80 -10.13 2.78 -14.64
N GLU A 81 -9.81 3.93 -15.21
CA GLU A 81 -8.71 4.77 -14.73
C GLU A 81 -8.98 5.25 -13.31
N ILE A 82 -7.92 5.44 -12.53
CA ILE A 82 -8.03 5.97 -11.16
C ILE A 82 -8.44 7.43 -11.23
N THR A 83 -9.51 7.76 -10.53
CA THR A 83 -10.09 9.11 -10.53
C THR A 83 -9.38 10.05 -9.54
N ASN A 84 -9.60 11.37 -9.72
CA ASN A 84 -9.11 12.37 -8.77
C ASN A 84 -9.66 12.11 -7.35
N ALA A 85 -10.94 11.75 -7.22
CA ALA A 85 -11.55 11.46 -5.94
C ALA A 85 -10.90 10.24 -5.24
N GLU A 86 -10.58 9.19 -5.97
CA GLU A 86 -9.91 8.02 -5.43
C GLU A 86 -8.45 8.33 -5.01
N TYR A 87 -7.73 9.10 -5.83
CA TYR A 87 -6.37 9.48 -5.50
C TYR A 87 -6.30 10.48 -4.33
N ARG A 88 -7.29 11.38 -4.20
CA ARG A 88 -7.43 12.28 -3.04
C ARG A 88 -7.53 11.50 -1.72
N GLN A 89 -8.26 10.38 -1.69
CA GLN A 89 -8.34 9.56 -0.48
C GLN A 89 -6.95 9.08 -0.02
N PHE A 90 -6.07 8.75 -0.97
CA PHE A 90 -4.69 8.40 -0.64
C PHE A 90 -3.90 9.59 -0.09
N VAL A 91 -4.02 10.76 -0.71
CA VAL A 91 -3.34 11.99 -0.27
C VAL A 91 -3.80 12.39 1.13
N GLU A 92 -5.10 12.38 1.37
CA GLU A 92 -5.69 12.68 2.68
C GLU A 92 -5.27 11.67 3.74
N TRP A 93 -5.27 10.38 3.41
CA TRP A 93 -4.82 9.34 4.33
C TRP A 93 -3.35 9.51 4.73
N VAL A 94 -2.48 9.89 3.79
CA VAL A 94 -1.06 10.15 4.07
C VAL A 94 -0.91 11.42 4.91
N ARG A 95 -1.63 12.49 4.59
CA ARG A 95 -1.68 13.72 5.39
C ARG A 95 -2.04 13.40 6.83
N ASP A 96 -3.16 12.74 7.04
CA ASP A 96 -3.66 12.40 8.37
C ASP A 96 -2.69 11.47 9.12
N SER A 97 -2.11 10.50 8.42
CA SER A 97 -1.11 9.61 9.02
C SER A 97 0.15 10.36 9.44
N THR A 98 0.60 11.32 8.65
CA THR A 98 1.78 12.13 8.96
C THR A 98 1.53 13.04 10.15
N ILE A 99 0.37 13.70 10.21
CA ILE A 99 -0.02 14.54 11.35
C ILE A 99 -0.10 13.70 12.63
N ARG A 100 -0.81 12.57 12.59
CA ARG A 100 -0.95 11.67 13.74
C ARG A 100 0.38 11.12 14.22
N LEU A 101 1.28 10.78 13.31
CA LEU A 101 2.61 10.32 13.67
C LEU A 101 3.41 11.41 14.40
N LYS A 102 3.37 12.64 13.91
CA LYS A 102 4.04 13.76 14.56
C LYS A 102 3.45 14.07 15.94
N LEU A 103 2.11 14.04 16.06
CA LEU A 103 1.43 14.21 17.35
C LEU A 103 1.81 13.10 18.33
N ALA A 104 1.85 11.85 17.88
CA ALA A 104 2.22 10.72 18.72
C ALA A 104 3.69 10.77 19.18
N ILE A 105 4.60 11.21 18.30
CA ILE A 105 6.01 11.41 18.64
C ILE A 105 6.12 12.51 19.70
N LEU A 106 5.49 13.66 19.47
CA LEU A 106 5.55 14.77 20.42
C LEU A 106 4.91 14.40 21.76
N ALA A 107 3.78 13.65 21.76
CA ALA A 107 3.17 13.13 22.97
C ALA A 107 4.12 12.22 23.77
N ASP A 108 4.88 11.35 23.08
CA ASP A 108 5.89 10.48 23.71
C ASP A 108 7.05 11.32 24.30
N GLU A 109 7.52 12.34 23.57
CA GLU A 109 8.62 13.23 23.99
C GLU A 109 8.25 14.07 25.23
N VAL A 110 7.00 14.56 25.31
CA VAL A 110 6.54 15.34 26.47
C VAL A 110 5.96 14.45 27.58
N GLY A 111 5.86 13.14 27.35
CA GLY A 111 5.33 12.18 28.32
C GLY A 111 3.81 12.26 28.49
N ALA A 112 3.06 12.78 27.51
CA ALA A 112 1.61 12.83 27.54
C ALA A 112 1.00 11.45 27.29
N THR A 113 -0.02 11.08 28.06
CA THR A 113 -0.66 9.77 27.99
C THR A 113 -2.13 9.88 27.61
N PRO A 114 -2.74 8.82 27.05
CA PRO A 114 -4.16 8.79 26.78
C PRO A 114 -4.97 9.04 28.06
N GLY A 115 -5.93 9.97 28.00
CA GLY A 115 -6.75 10.39 29.13
C GLY A 115 -6.30 11.70 29.79
N ASP A 116 -5.10 12.22 29.47
CA ASP A 116 -4.66 13.52 29.95
C ASP A 116 -5.30 14.68 29.17
N GLY A 117 -5.96 14.36 28.04
CA GLY A 117 -6.46 15.34 27.08
C GLY A 117 -5.37 15.87 26.17
N GLY A 118 -5.72 16.85 25.31
CA GLY A 118 -4.76 17.44 24.39
C GLY A 118 -4.10 16.44 23.46
N ILE A 119 -2.79 16.60 23.20
CA ILE A 119 -2.04 15.67 22.35
C ILE A 119 -1.92 14.25 22.93
N GLY A 120 -2.16 14.05 24.24
CA GLY A 120 -2.11 12.73 24.87
C GLY A 120 -3.07 11.73 24.22
N GLU A 121 -4.21 12.20 23.72
CA GLU A 121 -5.18 11.36 23.00
C GLU A 121 -4.62 10.78 21.69
N PHE A 122 -3.60 11.38 21.13
CA PHE A 122 -2.92 10.93 19.92
C PHE A 122 -1.68 10.08 20.18
N ALA A 123 -1.36 9.81 21.46
CA ALA A 123 -0.22 8.96 21.82
C ALA A 123 -0.31 7.58 21.14
N PHE A 124 0.84 6.91 21.01
CA PHE A 124 0.88 5.57 20.43
C PHE A 124 0.00 4.59 21.22
N VAL A 125 -0.74 3.76 20.49
CA VAL A 125 -1.67 2.77 21.08
C VAL A 125 -0.90 1.54 21.61
N ASP A 126 0.24 1.21 21.03
CA ASP A 126 1.08 0.11 21.47
C ASP A 126 1.87 0.51 22.72
N GLN A 127 1.63 -0.20 23.80
CA GLN A 127 2.50 -0.07 24.97
C GLN A 127 3.85 -0.75 24.67
N VAL A 128 4.94 -0.06 25.02
CA VAL A 128 6.32 -0.55 24.79
C VAL A 128 6.60 -1.92 25.45
N ASN A 129 5.70 -2.38 26.35
CA ASN A 129 5.82 -3.60 27.15
C ASN A 129 4.88 -4.75 26.70
N GLU A 130 4.11 -4.62 25.62
CA GLU A 130 3.37 -5.77 25.10
C GLU A 130 4.36 -6.75 24.43
N GLU A 131 4.35 -7.99 24.89
CA GLU A 131 5.10 -9.07 24.23
C GLU A 131 4.65 -9.16 22.78
N MET A 132 5.54 -8.76 21.87
CA MET A 132 5.30 -8.92 20.44
C MET A 132 5.15 -10.40 20.11
N THR A 133 4.19 -10.74 19.28
CA THR A 133 4.13 -12.10 18.73
C THR A 133 5.40 -12.39 17.93
N PRO A 134 5.83 -13.66 17.79
CA PRO A 134 7.01 -14.01 16.99
C PRO A 134 6.98 -13.46 15.56
N TRP A 135 5.78 -13.27 14.99
CA TRP A 135 5.60 -12.67 13.68
C TRP A 135 5.80 -11.15 13.70
N GLU A 136 5.28 -10.46 14.70
CA GLU A 136 5.47 -9.00 14.89
C GLU A 136 6.94 -8.70 15.18
N GLN A 137 7.60 -9.51 16.02
CA GLN A 137 9.02 -9.40 16.26
C GLN A 137 9.83 -9.61 14.97
N TYR A 138 9.51 -10.65 14.19
CA TYR A 138 10.15 -10.87 12.90
C TYR A 138 10.00 -9.70 11.95
N ASN A 139 8.80 -9.11 11.86
CA ASN A 139 8.55 -7.93 11.03
C ASN A 139 9.31 -6.71 11.53
N TYR A 140 9.31 -6.48 12.83
CA TYR A 140 10.06 -5.39 13.43
C TYR A 140 11.55 -5.51 13.10
N ASP A 141 12.15 -6.66 13.35
CA ASP A 141 13.58 -6.89 13.13
C ASP A 141 14.01 -6.81 11.65
N ASN A 142 13.12 -7.18 10.73
CA ASN A 142 13.49 -7.29 9.32
C ASN A 142 12.98 -6.15 8.45
N TYR A 143 11.94 -5.44 8.87
CA TYR A 143 11.29 -4.41 8.05
C TYR A 143 11.31 -3.02 8.70
N TYR A 144 11.16 -2.93 10.01
CA TYR A 144 11.03 -1.66 10.72
C TYR A 144 12.29 -1.31 11.51
N GLY A 145 12.88 -2.25 12.22
CA GLY A 145 14.04 -2.05 13.09
C GLY A 145 15.40 -1.91 12.37
N MET A 146 15.42 -1.95 11.02
CA MET A 146 16.66 -1.78 10.24
C MET A 146 17.04 -0.31 10.00
N GLY A 147 16.35 0.64 10.59
CA GLY A 147 16.59 2.08 10.47
C GLY A 147 16.86 2.72 11.82
N GLU A 148 17.43 3.92 11.81
CA GLU A 148 17.65 4.77 12.98
C GLU A 148 16.34 5.34 13.56
N ASP A 149 15.20 5.01 12.97
CA ASP A 149 13.89 5.54 13.36
C ASP A 149 13.28 4.69 14.49
N PHE A 150 13.40 5.19 15.72
CA PHE A 150 12.87 4.60 16.94
C PHE A 150 11.34 4.38 16.89
N TYR A 151 10.63 5.23 16.15
CA TYR A 151 9.17 5.18 16.05
C TYR A 151 8.66 4.33 14.88
N ALA A 152 9.55 3.78 14.07
CA ALA A 152 9.17 2.96 12.93
C ALA A 152 8.36 1.73 13.36
N GLY A 153 7.17 1.59 12.79
CA GLY A 153 6.28 0.45 13.05
C GLY A 153 5.38 0.56 14.27
N ARG A 154 5.50 1.61 15.09
CA ARG A 154 4.60 1.87 16.20
C ARG A 154 3.18 2.18 15.71
N LYS A 155 2.17 1.78 16.48
CA LYS A 155 0.76 1.95 16.11
C LYS A 155 0.26 3.31 16.53
N ILE A 156 -0.05 4.15 15.56
CA ILE A 156 -0.70 5.45 15.78
C ILE A 156 -2.19 5.27 16.11
N ASN A 157 -2.72 6.12 16.98
CA ASN A 157 -4.14 6.18 17.27
C ASN A 157 -4.90 6.78 16.08
N ARG A 158 -5.89 6.06 15.57
CA ARG A 158 -6.77 6.50 14.47
C ARG A 158 -8.21 6.69 14.90
N ASP A 159 -8.53 6.39 16.15
CA ASP A 159 -9.91 6.43 16.67
C ASP A 159 -10.32 7.85 17.09
N VAL A 160 -9.35 8.74 17.30
CA VAL A 160 -9.58 10.15 17.62
C VAL A 160 -9.57 10.97 16.34
N ASP A 161 -10.56 11.81 16.12
CA ASP A 161 -10.62 12.69 14.95
C ASP A 161 -9.58 13.83 15.05
N LEU A 162 -9.05 14.22 13.89
CA LEU A 162 -8.15 15.38 13.80
C LEU A 162 -8.96 16.67 13.77
N PHE A 163 -8.53 17.63 14.56
CA PHE A 163 -9.10 18.99 14.53
C PHE A 163 -8.48 19.76 13.35
N THR A 164 -9.32 20.28 12.49
CA THR A 164 -8.90 21.06 11.30
C THR A 164 -9.05 22.56 11.53
N ASP A 165 -9.99 22.96 12.35
CA ASP A 165 -10.21 24.37 12.73
C ASP A 165 -9.21 24.76 13.82
N THR A 166 -8.50 25.86 13.60
CA THR A 166 -7.53 26.41 14.57
C THR A 166 -8.17 26.81 15.89
N ALA A 167 -9.48 27.14 15.89
CA ALA A 167 -10.22 27.46 17.11
C ALA A 167 -10.51 26.25 18.00
N GLU A 168 -10.45 25.05 17.44
CA GLU A 168 -10.73 23.79 18.14
C GLU A 168 -9.47 23.07 18.61
N TYR A 169 -8.28 23.62 18.38
CA TYR A 169 -7.04 22.96 18.76
C TYR A 169 -6.98 22.75 20.29
N PRO A 170 -6.70 21.52 20.72
CA PRO A 170 -6.80 21.17 22.14
C PRO A 170 -5.70 21.84 23.00
N ASP A 171 -4.51 22.04 22.44
CA ASP A 171 -3.37 22.60 23.15
C ASP A 171 -2.35 23.25 22.19
N GLU A 172 -1.31 23.85 22.77
CA GLU A 172 -0.24 24.53 22.04
C GLU A 172 0.62 23.54 21.24
N TYR A 173 0.85 22.34 21.75
CA TYR A 173 1.62 21.29 21.08
C TYR A 173 0.92 20.81 19.80
N TYR A 174 -0.41 20.70 19.87
CA TYR A 174 -1.20 20.38 18.67
C TYR A 174 -1.05 21.46 17.61
N SER A 175 -1.09 22.73 18.03
CA SER A 175 -0.89 23.88 17.14
C SER A 175 0.48 23.84 16.47
N GLU A 176 1.54 23.55 17.23
CA GLU A 176 2.92 23.45 16.72
C GLU A 176 3.04 22.39 15.64
N VAL A 177 2.47 21.19 15.88
CA VAL A 177 2.49 20.12 14.89
C VAL A 177 1.73 20.51 13.64
N MET A 178 0.53 21.09 13.80
CA MET A 178 -0.29 21.52 12.66
C MET A 178 0.43 22.61 11.86
N ASP A 179 1.00 23.60 12.50
CA ASP A 179 1.74 24.68 11.82
C ASP A 179 2.97 24.13 11.08
N SER A 180 3.62 23.11 11.66
CA SER A 180 4.72 22.42 10.96
C SER A 180 4.30 21.75 9.65
N MET A 181 3.01 21.50 9.42
CA MET A 181 2.49 20.85 8.20
C MET A 181 2.04 21.85 7.13
N TYR A 182 1.98 23.12 7.46
CA TYR A 182 1.56 24.16 6.53
C TYR A 182 2.74 25.00 6.06
N ILE A 183 2.57 25.65 4.91
CA ILE A 183 3.51 26.63 4.41
C ILE A 183 3.47 27.86 5.34
N PRO A 184 4.61 28.41 5.74
CA PRO A 184 4.64 29.63 6.55
C PRO A 184 3.83 30.76 5.92
N ALA A 185 3.12 31.55 6.73
CA ALA A 185 2.23 32.61 6.23
C ALA A 185 2.95 33.64 5.34
N GLU A 186 4.26 33.82 5.55
CA GLU A 186 5.11 34.71 4.76
C GLU A 186 5.34 34.21 3.31
N GLU A 187 5.31 32.89 3.12
CA GLU A 187 5.51 32.22 1.83
C GLU A 187 4.19 31.81 1.17
N ALA A 188 3.08 31.88 1.91
CA ALA A 188 1.77 31.46 1.44
C ALA A 188 1.19 32.46 0.46
N TYR A 189 0.63 31.95 -0.66
CA TYR A 189 -0.06 32.76 -1.65
C TYR A 189 -1.31 33.43 -1.03
N ASN A 190 -1.39 34.76 -1.09
CA ASN A 190 -2.47 35.56 -0.50
C ASN A 190 -2.74 35.30 0.99
N GLY A 191 -1.74 34.85 1.75
CA GLY A 191 -1.89 34.53 3.18
C GLY A 191 -2.82 33.36 3.48
N GLN A 192 -3.19 32.57 2.48
CA GLN A 192 -4.03 31.40 2.67
C GLN A 192 -3.22 30.25 3.31
N ARG A 193 -3.77 29.67 4.34
CA ARG A 193 -3.17 28.50 5.01
C ARG A 193 -3.20 27.28 4.09
N THR A 194 -2.07 26.94 3.51
CA THR A 194 -1.93 25.85 2.52
C THR A 194 -0.99 24.78 3.06
N ILE A 195 -1.35 23.53 2.91
CA ILE A 195 -0.51 22.39 3.32
C ILE A 195 0.77 22.36 2.48
N ASP A 196 1.89 22.14 3.14
CA ASP A 196 3.17 21.90 2.50
C ASP A 196 3.20 20.48 1.89
N VAL A 197 2.95 20.41 0.60
CA VAL A 197 2.91 19.17 -0.16
C VAL A 197 4.24 18.41 -0.18
N SER A 198 5.36 19.08 0.10
CA SER A 198 6.67 18.44 0.19
C SER A 198 6.79 17.46 1.36
N LYS A 199 5.95 17.63 2.38
CA LYS A 199 5.86 16.80 3.59
C LYS A 199 4.97 15.57 3.41
N LEU A 200 4.19 15.51 2.32
CA LEU A 200 3.31 14.39 2.02
C LEU A 200 4.10 13.25 1.39
N LYS A 201 4.79 12.51 2.21
CA LYS A 201 5.63 11.38 1.81
C LYS A 201 5.02 10.07 2.30
N PHE A 202 5.03 9.08 1.43
CA PHE A 202 4.59 7.73 1.74
C PHE A 202 5.75 6.75 1.58
N GLN A 203 6.00 5.98 2.62
CA GLN A 203 7.03 4.95 2.63
C GLN A 203 6.38 3.57 2.47
N TYR A 204 6.91 2.78 1.56
CA TYR A 204 6.50 1.39 1.38
C TYR A 204 7.69 0.48 1.14
N THR A 205 7.50 -0.80 1.42
CA THR A 205 8.52 -1.83 1.19
C THR A 205 8.09 -2.74 0.05
N TYR A 206 9.04 -3.15 -0.76
CA TYR A 206 8.82 -4.16 -1.79
C TYR A 206 10.01 -5.09 -1.93
N MET A 207 9.77 -6.29 -2.44
CA MET A 207 10.83 -7.24 -2.75
C MET A 207 11.30 -7.05 -4.20
N ASP A 208 12.60 -6.85 -4.39
CA ASP A 208 13.21 -6.84 -5.71
C ASP A 208 13.35 -8.29 -6.23
N ILE A 209 12.29 -8.73 -6.92
CA ILE A 209 12.20 -10.10 -7.45
C ILE A 209 13.28 -10.37 -8.48
N GLN A 210 13.67 -9.37 -9.28
CA GLN A 210 14.68 -9.55 -10.32
C GLN A 210 16.07 -9.74 -9.74
N ALA A 211 16.44 -8.94 -8.75
CA ALA A 211 17.68 -9.11 -8.02
C ALA A 211 17.70 -10.44 -7.26
N ALA A 212 16.60 -10.79 -6.60
CA ALA A 212 16.46 -12.06 -5.88
C ALA A 212 16.58 -13.29 -6.78
N ALA A 213 16.05 -13.21 -8.02
CA ALA A 213 16.13 -14.30 -9.00
C ALA A 213 17.56 -14.52 -9.56
N ARG A 214 18.37 -13.47 -9.62
CA ARG A 214 19.76 -13.52 -10.11
C ARG A 214 20.77 -13.92 -9.03
N ALA A 215 20.45 -13.69 -7.78
CA ALA A 215 21.37 -13.95 -6.67
C ALA A 215 21.32 -15.41 -6.23
N LYS A 216 22.49 -15.97 -5.92
CA LYS A 216 22.63 -17.33 -5.37
C LYS A 216 23.09 -17.24 -3.92
N GLY A 217 22.43 -17.99 -3.03
CA GLY A 217 22.86 -18.14 -1.64
C GLY A 217 22.56 -16.97 -0.70
N GLN A 218 21.86 -15.93 -1.15
CA GLN A 218 21.41 -14.80 -0.32
C GLN A 218 20.01 -15.06 0.24
N ARG A 219 19.69 -14.42 1.37
CA ARG A 219 18.40 -14.58 2.02
C ARG A 219 17.37 -13.64 1.40
N ARG A 220 16.10 -14.03 1.44
CA ARG A 220 14.98 -13.24 0.91
C ARG A 220 14.94 -11.81 1.47
N LYS A 221 15.27 -11.64 2.73
CA LYS A 221 15.28 -10.33 3.39
C LYS A 221 16.28 -9.34 2.78
N ASP A 222 17.37 -9.83 2.19
CA ASP A 222 18.41 -8.97 1.61
C ASP A 222 17.96 -8.25 0.33
N PHE A 223 16.79 -8.64 -0.21
CA PHE A 223 16.17 -8.05 -1.41
C PHE A 223 14.95 -7.18 -1.10
N ILE A 224 14.67 -6.94 0.17
CA ILE A 224 13.61 -6.03 0.56
C ILE A 224 14.15 -4.61 0.48
N LYS A 225 13.48 -3.78 -0.33
CA LYS A 225 13.80 -2.38 -0.49
C LYS A 225 12.72 -1.51 0.14
N LYS A 226 13.15 -0.44 0.79
CA LYS A 226 12.28 0.66 1.23
C LYS A 226 12.32 1.75 0.18
N GLU A 227 11.19 2.32 -0.15
CA GLU A 227 11.09 3.49 -1.05
C GLU A 227 10.19 4.53 -0.39
N GLU A 228 10.66 5.76 -0.30
CA GLU A 228 9.91 6.92 0.15
C GLU A 228 9.60 7.80 -1.05
N VAL A 229 8.33 8.14 -1.22
CA VAL A 229 7.85 8.88 -2.39
C VAL A 229 6.97 10.04 -1.92
N ASN A 230 7.23 11.23 -2.45
CA ASN A 230 6.26 12.33 -2.37
C ASN A 230 5.05 11.96 -3.24
N ILE A 231 3.87 11.94 -2.63
CA ILE A 231 2.67 11.40 -3.26
C ILE A 231 1.79 12.44 -3.94
N TYR A 232 2.06 13.71 -3.73
CA TYR A 232 1.23 14.76 -4.31
C TYR A 232 1.43 14.84 -5.83
N PRO A 233 0.33 14.84 -6.63
CA PRO A 233 0.44 14.90 -8.08
C PRO A 233 0.97 16.25 -8.54
N ASP A 234 1.59 16.31 -9.72
CA ASP A 234 1.95 17.58 -10.37
C ASP A 234 0.68 18.24 -10.90
N THR A 235 0.17 19.21 -10.15
CA THR A 235 -1.04 19.97 -10.54
C THR A 235 -0.78 20.98 -11.64
N THR A 236 0.47 21.17 -12.08
CA THR A 236 0.84 22.16 -13.10
C THR A 236 0.83 21.60 -14.53
N VAL A 237 0.50 20.31 -14.72
CA VAL A 237 0.54 19.66 -16.04
C VAL A 237 -0.36 20.35 -17.07
N TRP A 238 -1.57 20.75 -16.67
CA TRP A 238 -2.51 21.46 -17.57
C TRP A 238 -2.01 22.84 -17.97
N ILE A 239 -1.33 23.54 -17.06
CA ILE A 239 -0.73 24.86 -17.34
C ILE A 239 0.39 24.74 -18.38
N LYS A 240 1.17 23.66 -18.30
CA LYS A 240 2.27 23.42 -19.24
C LYS A 240 1.78 23.06 -20.64
N ASP A 241 0.71 22.27 -20.74
CA ASP A 241 0.21 21.78 -22.01
C ASP A 241 -0.74 22.77 -22.71
N PHE A 242 -1.49 23.58 -21.94
CA PHE A 242 -2.52 24.50 -22.43
C PHE A 242 -2.32 25.91 -21.92
N ASN A 243 -1.15 26.49 -22.12
CA ASN A 243 -0.75 27.80 -21.58
C ASN A 243 -1.56 29.02 -22.11
N TYR A 244 -2.51 28.80 -23.03
CA TYR A 244 -3.38 29.84 -23.60
C TYR A 244 -4.74 29.96 -22.91
N SER A 245 -5.07 29.12 -21.95
CA SER A 245 -6.41 29.03 -21.33
C SER A 245 -6.40 29.33 -19.84
N TYR A 246 -5.87 30.47 -19.44
CA TYR A 246 -5.65 30.84 -18.02
C TYR A 246 -6.88 30.85 -17.13
N ASN A 247 -8.09 30.99 -17.67
CA ASN A 247 -9.32 31.05 -16.91
C ASN A 247 -10.12 29.74 -16.89
N GLU A 248 -9.57 28.66 -17.49
CA GLU A 248 -10.23 27.36 -17.46
C GLU A 248 -10.11 26.74 -16.05
N PRO A 249 -11.19 26.23 -15.45
CA PRO A 249 -11.13 25.58 -14.14
C PRO A 249 -10.13 24.41 -14.08
N MET A 250 -9.92 23.71 -15.20
CA MET A 250 -8.91 22.65 -15.31
C MET A 250 -7.49 23.15 -15.08
N HIS A 251 -7.18 24.41 -15.39
CA HIS A 251 -5.87 24.97 -15.13
C HIS A 251 -5.61 25.21 -13.65
N ASN A 252 -6.63 25.71 -12.94
CA ASN A 252 -6.45 26.24 -11.60
C ASN A 252 -6.61 25.18 -10.53
N ASP A 253 -7.54 24.22 -10.71
CA ASP A 253 -7.91 23.33 -9.60
C ASP A 253 -8.42 21.95 -10.06
N TYR A 254 -7.89 21.40 -11.15
CA TYR A 254 -8.34 20.12 -11.69
C TYR A 254 -8.35 19.01 -10.65
N PHE A 255 -7.34 18.95 -9.79
CA PHE A 255 -7.21 17.88 -8.82
C PHE A 255 -8.20 17.97 -7.66
N TRP A 256 -8.55 19.20 -7.20
CA TRP A 256 -9.41 19.40 -6.03
C TRP A 256 -10.84 19.76 -6.35
N HIS A 257 -11.11 20.27 -7.53
CA HIS A 257 -12.45 20.72 -7.90
C HIS A 257 -13.42 19.54 -7.99
N GLU A 258 -14.60 19.68 -7.37
CA GLU A 258 -15.62 18.62 -7.30
C GLU A 258 -16.09 18.15 -8.68
N ALA A 259 -16.24 19.07 -9.64
CA ALA A 259 -16.67 18.75 -11.00
C ALA A 259 -15.75 17.74 -11.71
N TYR A 260 -14.49 17.67 -11.32
CA TYR A 260 -13.50 16.73 -11.88
C TYR A 260 -13.20 15.54 -10.96
N GLY A 261 -14.01 15.32 -9.92
CA GLY A 261 -13.83 14.23 -8.97
C GLY A 261 -13.76 12.86 -9.64
N ASP A 262 -14.65 12.62 -10.58
CA ASP A 262 -14.76 11.34 -11.32
C ASP A 262 -13.90 11.29 -12.59
N TYR A 263 -13.12 12.33 -12.86
CA TYR A 263 -12.17 12.37 -13.98
C TYR A 263 -10.85 11.69 -13.59
N PRO A 264 -10.10 11.16 -14.57
CA PRO A 264 -8.82 10.51 -14.32
C PRO A 264 -7.82 11.44 -13.64
N VAL A 265 -7.08 10.93 -12.66
CA VAL A 265 -6.00 11.69 -12.05
C VAL A 265 -4.86 11.89 -13.05
N VAL A 266 -4.35 13.11 -13.16
CA VAL A 266 -3.20 13.46 -14.00
C VAL A 266 -2.04 13.99 -13.15
N GLY A 267 -0.84 14.06 -13.74
CA GLY A 267 0.35 14.53 -13.03
C GLY A 267 0.94 13.50 -12.07
N VAL A 268 0.58 12.23 -12.19
CA VAL A 268 1.08 11.14 -11.36
C VAL A 268 2.19 10.39 -12.10
N ASN A 269 3.36 10.29 -11.50
CA ASN A 269 4.47 9.53 -12.04
C ASN A 269 4.40 8.04 -11.63
N TRP A 270 5.25 7.20 -12.26
CA TRP A 270 5.28 5.76 -12.02
C TRP A 270 5.54 5.38 -10.54
N LYS A 271 6.39 6.12 -9.83
CA LYS A 271 6.67 5.86 -8.40
C LYS A 271 5.46 6.16 -7.53
N GLN A 272 4.77 7.24 -7.81
CA GLN A 272 3.52 7.63 -7.14
C GLN A 272 2.41 6.59 -7.39
N ALA A 273 2.28 6.12 -8.62
CA ALA A 273 1.33 5.04 -8.95
C ALA A 273 1.65 3.75 -8.19
N LYS A 274 2.93 3.37 -8.08
CA LYS A 274 3.34 2.23 -7.24
C LYS A 274 3.02 2.43 -5.76
N ALA A 275 3.27 3.63 -5.24
CA ALA A 275 2.94 3.99 -3.86
C ALA A 275 1.43 3.87 -3.60
N PHE A 276 0.60 4.35 -4.53
CA PHE A 276 -0.85 4.18 -4.47
C PHE A 276 -1.27 2.70 -4.44
N CYS A 277 -0.71 1.86 -5.30
CA CYS A 277 -0.97 0.42 -5.29
C CYS A 277 -0.57 -0.24 -3.97
N ALA A 278 0.56 0.15 -3.39
CA ALA A 278 1.02 -0.34 -2.10
C ALA A 278 0.05 0.08 -0.98
N TRP A 279 -0.38 1.34 -0.96
CA TRP A 279 -1.37 1.84 -0.01
C TRP A 279 -2.71 1.10 -0.12
N ARG A 280 -3.25 0.91 -1.32
CA ARG A 280 -4.49 0.13 -1.53
C ARG A 280 -4.36 -1.29 -0.99
N THR A 281 -3.20 -1.91 -1.16
CA THR A 281 -2.92 -3.25 -0.63
C THR A 281 -2.95 -3.25 0.90
N LEU A 282 -2.29 -2.28 1.54
CA LEU A 282 -2.31 -2.13 3.01
C LEU A 282 -3.73 -1.90 3.52
N TYR A 283 -4.47 -1.02 2.88
CA TYR A 283 -5.85 -0.71 3.26
C TYR A 283 -6.77 -1.93 3.14
N LYS A 284 -6.67 -2.68 2.04
CA LYS A 284 -7.42 -3.93 1.87
C LYS A 284 -7.04 -4.98 2.92
N ASN A 285 -5.75 -5.15 3.19
CA ASN A 285 -5.27 -6.13 4.17
C ASN A 285 -5.77 -5.78 5.58
N ALA A 286 -5.76 -4.50 5.96
CA ALA A 286 -6.31 -4.03 7.22
C ALA A 286 -7.82 -4.34 7.33
N TYR A 287 -8.58 -4.09 6.26
CA TYR A 287 -9.99 -4.45 6.20
C TYR A 287 -10.22 -5.96 6.32
N GLN A 288 -9.45 -6.79 5.61
CA GLN A 288 -9.56 -8.25 5.71
C GLN A 288 -9.23 -8.73 7.14
N LYS A 289 -8.20 -8.18 7.76
CA LYS A 289 -7.83 -8.46 9.15
C LYS A 289 -8.97 -8.11 10.11
N SER A 290 -9.61 -6.97 9.96
CA SER A 290 -10.76 -6.57 10.80
C SER A 290 -11.95 -7.53 10.65
N LYS A 291 -12.14 -8.14 9.50
CA LYS A 291 -13.16 -9.15 9.22
C LYS A 291 -12.71 -10.58 9.54
N LYS A 292 -11.51 -10.77 10.10
CA LYS A 292 -10.89 -12.09 10.37
C LYS A 292 -10.83 -12.98 9.13
N ARG A 293 -10.63 -12.39 7.95
CA ARG A 293 -10.48 -13.08 6.66
C ARG A 293 -9.01 -13.25 6.31
N PRO A 294 -8.63 -14.27 5.50
CA PRO A 294 -7.27 -14.41 5.00
C PRO A 294 -6.89 -13.22 4.09
N TYR A 295 -5.66 -12.76 4.16
CA TYR A 295 -5.12 -11.62 3.40
C TYR A 295 -3.70 -11.90 2.90
#